data_8ffba470d2ca7bf91905c0b2f6118c9c
#
_entry.id   8ffba470d2ca7bf91905c0b2f6118c9c
#
_cell.length_a   1.000
_cell.length_b   1.000
_cell.length_c   1.000
_cell.angle_alpha   90.00
_cell.angle_beta   90.00
_cell.angle_gamma   90.00
#
_symmetry.space_group_name_H-M   'P 1'
#
loop_
_entity.id
_entity.type
_entity.pdbx_description
1 polymer ?
#
loop_
_entity_poly.entity_id
_entity_poly.type
_entity_poly.pdbx_seq_one_letter_code
_entity_poly.pdbx_strand_id
1 'polypeptide(L)'
;MRMTIHNGRAGKNGAYNPRHNDRNFDISRAEHIDPERMPGNVYWNWTGKKDVSFEDCEKTFYEEHCRAHLDAVNQRHREQRHPERVRDMDAYRTARQTCPEETLLMIGNKNEYLPPRTLRAICEKLKDWEENTVSGLHVLDMALHVDEEGAPHIHMRRAWIYRDENGIESIAQSKTLQAAGIPLPHPDKPQGRHNNRKQSFSAMERQALYEICRGYGIESLLEMQPREKSRSGRELEDYKASEAEKRAQAAEMRAKMAEEKTRQAEASLQKIKNAKTYAQRRTQQAQERAQEQEGRNSTLRAAESEIRGKMEREQTTARQLAEMNEKARQELQETRKELERLAPYLTKAEQRELQEQQEQQKQTRQEEPEWDWDDGFGLE
;
A
#
# COMPACT_ATOMS: atom_id res chain seq x y z
N MET A 1 20.17 -14.13 -3.23
CA MET A 1 19.16 -13.04 -3.43
C MET A 1 17.93 -13.55 -4.17
N ARG A 2 16.78 -12.91 -4.03
CA ARG A 2 15.53 -13.24 -4.73
C ARG A 2 15.17 -12.10 -5.68
N MET A 3 14.77 -12.44 -6.91
CA MET A 3 14.16 -11.48 -7.84
C MET A 3 12.66 -11.40 -7.57
N THR A 4 12.14 -10.20 -7.49
CA THR A 4 10.72 -9.92 -7.39
C THR A 4 10.31 -9.01 -8.55
N ILE A 5 9.37 -9.49 -9.34
CA ILE A 5 8.75 -8.72 -10.41
C ILE A 5 7.22 -8.89 -10.31
N HIS A 6 6.53 -7.80 -10.08
CA HIS A 6 5.09 -7.76 -9.96
C HIS A 6 4.51 -6.81 -10.99
N ASN A 7 3.59 -7.31 -11.79
CA ASN A 7 2.88 -6.53 -12.78
C ASN A 7 1.44 -6.31 -12.32
N GLY A 8 0.97 -5.10 -12.38
CA GLY A 8 -0.38 -4.73 -11.99
C GLY A 8 -0.90 -3.50 -12.72
N ARG A 9 -2.21 -3.27 -12.59
CA ARG A 9 -2.90 -2.07 -13.07
C ARG A 9 -3.58 -1.40 -11.90
N ALA A 10 -4.03 -0.15 -12.06
CA ALA A 10 -4.65 0.66 -11.03
C ALA A 10 -5.45 -0.16 -10.01
N GLY A 11 -4.99 -0.21 -8.78
CA GLY A 11 -5.60 -0.96 -7.69
C GLY A 11 -6.61 -0.12 -6.91
N LYS A 12 -7.46 -0.79 -6.11
CA LYS A 12 -8.47 -0.15 -5.26
C LYS A 12 -7.89 0.88 -4.26
N ASN A 13 -6.62 0.76 -3.90
CA ASN A 13 -5.99 1.53 -2.81
C ASN A 13 -4.96 2.54 -3.31
N GLY A 14 -5.05 2.99 -4.56
CA GLY A 14 -4.11 3.97 -5.11
C GLY A 14 -2.70 3.45 -5.38
N ALA A 15 -2.44 2.14 -5.17
CA ALA A 15 -1.25 1.49 -5.68
C ALA A 15 -1.22 1.60 -7.21
N TYR A 16 -0.03 1.73 -7.79
CA TYR A 16 0.17 1.99 -9.22
C TYR A 16 -0.29 3.40 -9.65
N ASN A 17 0.21 4.39 -8.94
CA ASN A 17 -0.11 5.80 -9.17
C ASN A 17 1.14 6.55 -9.67
N PRO A 18 1.13 7.18 -10.85
CA PRO A 18 2.27 7.93 -11.36
C PRO A 18 2.76 9.02 -10.41
N ARG A 19 1.83 9.67 -9.68
CA ARG A 19 2.17 10.70 -8.68
C ARG A 19 2.94 10.14 -7.48
N HIS A 20 2.67 8.87 -7.09
CA HIS A 20 3.48 8.20 -6.08
C HIS A 20 4.89 7.95 -6.61
N ASN A 21 4.99 7.54 -7.87
CA ASN A 21 6.26 7.16 -8.44
C ASN A 21 7.22 8.35 -8.62
N ASP A 22 6.72 9.52 -9.02
CA ASP A 22 7.52 10.74 -9.15
C ASP A 22 7.50 11.66 -7.91
N ARG A 23 6.90 11.20 -6.80
CA ARG A 23 6.74 11.96 -5.56
C ARG A 23 5.94 13.27 -5.72
N ASN A 24 5.09 13.35 -6.72
CA ASN A 24 4.23 14.51 -6.98
C ASN A 24 2.94 14.48 -6.15
N PHE A 25 3.09 14.41 -4.83
CA PHE A 25 2.01 14.46 -3.85
C PHE A 25 2.52 14.97 -2.50
N ASP A 26 1.62 15.24 -1.57
CA ASP A 26 1.97 15.63 -0.20
C ASP A 26 2.56 14.44 0.57
N ILE A 27 3.88 14.39 0.67
CA ILE A 27 4.63 13.33 1.35
C ILE A 27 4.58 13.43 2.88
N SER A 28 4.14 14.56 3.44
CA SER A 28 4.13 14.77 4.89
C SER A 28 3.27 13.75 5.65
N ARG A 29 2.35 13.07 4.95
CA ARG A 29 1.46 12.03 5.47
C ARG A 29 1.91 10.61 5.14
N ALA A 30 3.02 10.45 4.44
CA ALA A 30 3.52 9.16 3.99
C ALA A 30 4.60 8.65 4.96
N GLU A 31 4.19 8.04 6.07
CA GLU A 31 5.08 7.55 7.14
C GLU A 31 6.18 6.58 6.67
N HIS A 32 6.00 5.95 5.51
CA HIS A 32 6.94 4.99 4.93
C HIS A 32 7.99 5.64 4.02
N ILE A 33 7.90 6.95 3.76
CA ILE A 33 8.86 7.70 2.93
C ILE A 33 9.75 8.54 3.84
N ASP A 34 11.05 8.39 3.66
CA ASP A 34 12.07 9.18 4.33
C ASP A 34 12.49 10.38 3.47
N PRO A 35 12.10 11.61 3.83
CA PRO A 35 12.42 12.80 3.05
C PRO A 35 13.91 13.06 2.90
N GLU A 36 14.74 12.63 3.86
CA GLU A 36 16.20 12.83 3.80
C GLU A 36 16.85 11.95 2.74
N ARG A 37 16.22 10.82 2.41
CA ARG A 37 16.70 9.88 1.39
C ARG A 37 16.16 10.17 -0.02
N MET A 38 15.11 10.97 -0.16
CA MET A 38 14.50 11.31 -1.45
C MET A 38 15.48 11.82 -2.52
N PRO A 39 16.53 12.61 -2.19
CA PRO A 39 17.50 13.04 -3.20
C PRO A 39 18.25 11.87 -3.88
N GLY A 40 18.20 10.68 -3.30
CA GLY A 40 18.76 9.47 -3.90
C GLY A 40 17.84 8.78 -4.93
N ASN A 41 16.59 9.19 -5.05
CA ASN A 41 15.67 8.66 -6.04
C ASN A 41 16.10 9.08 -7.45
N VAL A 42 15.81 8.23 -8.44
CA VAL A 42 16.12 8.53 -9.84
C VAL A 42 14.87 8.33 -10.68
N TYR A 43 14.57 9.33 -11.48
CA TYR A 43 13.39 9.38 -12.33
C TYR A 43 13.77 9.39 -13.81
N TRP A 44 13.00 8.71 -14.61
CA TRP A 44 13.10 8.68 -16.06
C TRP A 44 11.69 8.68 -16.66
N ASN A 45 11.53 9.37 -17.79
CA ASN A 45 10.31 9.30 -18.59
C ASN A 45 10.66 9.29 -20.09
N TRP A 46 9.75 8.78 -20.91
CA TRP A 46 9.94 8.60 -22.35
C TRP A 46 10.20 9.91 -23.10
N THR A 47 9.74 11.04 -22.58
CA THR A 47 9.97 12.35 -23.21
C THR A 47 11.40 12.87 -23.02
N GLY A 48 12.13 12.31 -22.07
CA GLY A 48 13.46 12.76 -21.67
C GLY A 48 13.50 14.12 -20.95
N LYS A 49 12.34 14.73 -20.70
CA LYS A 49 12.23 16.03 -20.03
C LYS A 49 12.16 15.84 -18.51
N LYS A 50 12.98 16.60 -17.78
CA LYS A 50 13.06 16.47 -16.30
C LYS A 50 11.91 17.16 -15.57
N ASP A 51 11.32 18.20 -16.15
CA ASP A 51 10.33 19.07 -15.51
C ASP A 51 8.88 18.67 -15.85
N VAL A 52 8.68 17.47 -16.40
CA VAL A 52 7.36 16.93 -16.74
C VAL A 52 7.02 15.81 -15.78
N SER A 53 5.86 15.92 -15.15
CA SER A 53 5.38 14.86 -14.23
C SER A 53 5.10 13.56 -15.00
N PHE A 54 5.17 12.42 -14.30
CA PHE A 54 4.84 11.14 -14.91
C PHE A 54 3.39 11.10 -15.41
N GLU A 55 2.48 11.73 -14.66
CA GLU A 55 1.09 11.85 -15.10
C GLU A 55 0.95 12.60 -16.42
N ASP A 56 1.68 13.72 -16.58
CA ASP A 56 1.63 14.51 -17.82
C ASP A 56 2.36 13.82 -18.97
N CYS A 57 3.43 13.08 -18.69
CA CYS A 57 4.07 12.21 -19.68
C CYS A 57 3.11 11.16 -20.22
N GLU A 58 2.35 10.49 -19.33
CA GLU A 58 1.33 9.53 -19.72
C GLU A 58 0.22 10.19 -20.55
N LYS A 59 -0.29 11.36 -20.11
CA LYS A 59 -1.31 12.10 -20.88
C LYS A 59 -0.84 12.41 -22.29
N THR A 60 0.38 12.93 -22.43
CA THR A 60 0.97 13.23 -23.73
C THR A 60 1.07 11.99 -24.61
N PHE A 61 1.55 10.88 -24.06
CA PHE A 61 1.64 9.62 -24.79
C PHE A 61 0.28 9.13 -25.29
N TYR A 62 -0.74 9.19 -24.45
CA TYR A 62 -2.08 8.75 -24.81
C TYR A 62 -2.73 9.68 -25.85
N GLU A 63 -2.47 10.99 -25.77
CA GLU A 63 -2.91 11.94 -26.78
C GLU A 63 -2.29 11.64 -28.14
N GLU A 64 -0.99 11.38 -28.19
CA GLU A 64 -0.27 11.12 -29.44
C GLU A 64 -0.67 9.80 -30.08
N HIS A 65 -0.85 8.75 -29.28
CA HIS A 65 -1.05 7.39 -29.79
C HIS A 65 -2.50 6.95 -29.86
N CYS A 66 -3.38 7.45 -28.98
CA CYS A 66 -4.72 6.90 -28.82
C CYS A 66 -5.85 7.85 -29.23
N ARG A 67 -5.56 9.11 -29.57
CA ARG A 67 -6.59 10.10 -29.90
C ARG A 67 -7.50 9.64 -31.03
N ALA A 68 -6.94 9.20 -32.15
CA ALA A 68 -7.71 8.76 -33.32
C ALA A 68 -8.63 7.57 -32.98
N HIS A 69 -8.14 6.62 -32.18
CA HIS A 69 -8.95 5.49 -31.74
C HIS A 69 -10.10 5.93 -30.84
N LEU A 70 -9.82 6.77 -29.85
CA LEU A 70 -10.83 7.25 -28.92
C LEU A 70 -11.93 8.04 -29.62
N ASP A 71 -11.55 8.92 -30.56
CA ASP A 71 -12.49 9.71 -31.34
C ASP A 71 -13.41 8.80 -32.20
N ALA A 72 -12.84 7.79 -32.86
CA ALA A 72 -13.62 6.81 -33.62
C ALA A 72 -14.57 6.00 -32.73
N VAL A 73 -14.16 5.58 -31.55
CA VAL A 73 -15.02 4.89 -30.58
C VAL A 73 -16.13 5.81 -30.07
N ASN A 74 -15.81 7.04 -29.72
CA ASN A 74 -16.75 8.03 -29.23
C ASN A 74 -17.79 8.39 -30.31
N GLN A 75 -17.33 8.53 -31.55
CA GLN A 75 -18.26 8.76 -32.70
C GLN A 75 -19.25 7.60 -32.84
N ARG A 76 -18.77 6.36 -32.81
CA ARG A 76 -19.64 5.16 -32.85
C ARG A 76 -20.65 5.14 -31.71
N HIS A 77 -20.25 5.51 -30.49
CA HIS A 77 -21.18 5.60 -29.36
C HIS A 77 -22.29 6.64 -29.59
N ARG A 78 -21.95 7.80 -30.16
CA ARG A 78 -22.95 8.84 -30.51
C ARG A 78 -23.92 8.33 -31.57
N GLU A 79 -23.41 7.68 -32.61
CA GLU A 79 -24.24 7.10 -33.70
C GLU A 79 -25.18 6.00 -33.17
N GLN A 80 -24.72 5.21 -32.21
CA GLN A 80 -25.51 4.18 -31.53
C GLN A 80 -26.44 4.74 -30.43
N ARG A 81 -26.50 6.05 -30.26
CA ARG A 81 -27.29 6.75 -29.23
C ARG A 81 -26.92 6.34 -27.80
N HIS A 82 -25.61 6.12 -27.53
CA HIS A 82 -25.03 5.83 -26.24
C HIS A 82 -24.09 6.95 -25.76
N PRO A 83 -24.57 8.20 -25.57
CA PRO A 83 -23.73 9.32 -25.16
C PRO A 83 -23.06 9.10 -23.77
N GLU A 84 -23.67 8.29 -22.92
CA GLU A 84 -23.16 7.91 -21.61
C GLU A 84 -21.86 7.08 -21.69
N ARG A 85 -21.50 6.54 -22.85
CA ARG A 85 -20.27 5.78 -23.10
C ARG A 85 -19.15 6.62 -23.70
N VAL A 86 -19.45 7.85 -24.07
CA VAL A 86 -18.44 8.78 -24.59
C VAL A 86 -17.46 9.12 -23.44
N ARG A 87 -16.17 9.05 -23.74
CA ARG A 87 -15.09 9.28 -22.75
C ARG A 87 -14.16 10.37 -23.25
N ASP A 88 -13.62 11.14 -22.33
CA ASP A 88 -12.43 11.95 -22.58
C ASP A 88 -11.14 11.10 -22.49
N MET A 89 -10.00 11.69 -22.77
CA MET A 89 -8.72 10.99 -22.77
C MET A 89 -8.31 10.59 -21.35
N ASP A 90 -8.61 11.36 -20.32
CA ASP A 90 -8.30 11.02 -18.94
C ASP A 90 -9.10 9.80 -18.46
N ALA A 91 -10.39 9.75 -18.79
CA ALA A 91 -11.23 8.57 -18.51
C ALA A 91 -10.75 7.32 -19.29
N TYR A 92 -10.25 7.49 -20.52
CA TYR A 92 -9.66 6.40 -21.30
C TYR A 92 -8.33 5.94 -20.68
N ARG A 93 -7.44 6.86 -20.34
CA ARG A 93 -6.11 6.59 -19.75
C ARG A 93 -6.21 5.93 -18.37
N THR A 94 -7.19 6.31 -17.56
CA THR A 94 -7.35 5.81 -16.18
C THR A 94 -8.24 4.57 -16.08
N ALA A 95 -8.92 4.17 -17.15
CA ALA A 95 -9.77 2.98 -17.16
C ALA A 95 -8.94 1.70 -17.00
N ARG A 96 -9.44 0.74 -16.22
CA ARG A 96 -8.73 -0.51 -15.88
C ARG A 96 -8.21 -1.29 -17.10
N GLN A 97 -8.91 -1.23 -18.23
CA GLN A 97 -8.53 -1.96 -19.43
C GLN A 97 -7.44 -1.26 -20.23
N THR A 98 -7.35 0.06 -20.12
CA THR A 98 -6.50 0.90 -20.96
C THR A 98 -5.46 1.68 -20.18
N CYS A 99 -5.49 1.68 -18.84
CA CYS A 99 -4.46 2.34 -18.04
C CYS A 99 -3.09 1.67 -18.22
N PRO A 100 -2.01 2.40 -18.01
CA PRO A 100 -0.67 1.83 -17.98
C PRO A 100 -0.56 0.66 -17.01
N GLU A 101 0.21 -0.35 -17.38
CA GLU A 101 0.60 -1.43 -16.49
C GLU A 101 1.87 -1.02 -15.75
N GLU A 102 1.87 -1.18 -14.45
CA GLU A 102 3.04 -0.93 -13.63
C GLU A 102 3.73 -2.25 -13.27
N THR A 103 5.04 -2.24 -13.39
CA THR A 103 5.94 -3.30 -12.94
C THR A 103 6.72 -2.78 -11.73
N LEU A 104 6.61 -3.49 -10.62
CA LEU A 104 7.48 -3.31 -9.46
C LEU A 104 8.62 -4.32 -9.53
N LEU A 105 9.85 -3.82 -9.63
CA LEU A 105 11.07 -4.63 -9.69
C LEU A 105 11.91 -4.44 -8.43
N MET A 106 12.23 -5.53 -7.75
CA MET A 106 13.12 -5.54 -6.59
C MET A 106 14.03 -6.78 -6.65
N ILE A 107 15.31 -6.61 -6.34
CA ILE A 107 16.29 -7.70 -6.26
C ILE A 107 16.91 -7.71 -4.88
N GLY A 108 16.62 -8.77 -4.13
CA GLY A 108 17.00 -8.92 -2.74
C GLY A 108 15.84 -8.72 -1.76
N ASN A 109 16.17 -8.25 -0.57
CA ASN A 109 15.25 -7.94 0.53
C ASN A 109 15.86 -6.83 1.39
N LYS A 110 15.20 -6.42 2.47
CA LYS A 110 15.65 -5.33 3.35
C LYS A 110 17.05 -5.51 3.95
N ASN A 111 17.56 -6.74 4.07
CA ASN A 111 18.86 -7.05 4.67
C ASN A 111 19.96 -7.29 3.63
N GLU A 112 19.56 -7.69 2.41
CA GLU A 112 20.48 -8.03 1.32
C GLU A 112 19.86 -7.57 0.00
N TYR A 113 20.37 -6.51 -0.60
CA TYR A 113 19.85 -5.93 -1.85
C TYR A 113 20.99 -5.40 -2.72
N LEU A 114 20.69 -5.17 -3.98
CA LEU A 114 21.64 -4.60 -4.93
C LEU A 114 21.84 -3.11 -4.67
N PRO A 115 23.06 -2.60 -4.90
CA PRO A 115 23.27 -1.16 -4.96
C PRO A 115 22.30 -0.50 -5.94
N PRO A 116 21.73 0.67 -5.62
CA PRO A 116 20.75 1.35 -6.48
C PRO A 116 21.22 1.54 -7.92
N ARG A 117 22.49 1.87 -8.12
CA ARG A 117 23.10 2.02 -9.44
C ARG A 117 23.07 0.73 -10.27
N THR A 118 23.34 -0.41 -9.64
CA THR A 118 23.31 -1.72 -10.30
C THR A 118 21.87 -2.12 -10.62
N LEU A 119 20.94 -1.92 -9.68
CA LEU A 119 19.52 -2.19 -9.90
C LEU A 119 18.97 -1.36 -11.07
N ARG A 120 19.33 -0.09 -11.15
CA ARG A 120 18.98 0.80 -12.25
C ARG A 120 19.48 0.26 -13.59
N ALA A 121 20.77 -0.08 -13.69
CA ALA A 121 21.36 -0.60 -14.92
C ALA A 121 20.72 -1.91 -15.40
N ILE A 122 20.35 -2.80 -14.46
CA ILE A 122 19.59 -4.03 -14.76
C ILE A 122 18.21 -3.69 -15.31
N CYS A 123 17.51 -2.72 -14.70
CA CYS A 123 16.19 -2.31 -15.15
C CYS A 123 16.21 -1.66 -16.53
N GLU A 124 17.20 -0.83 -16.82
CA GLU A 124 17.41 -0.25 -18.16
C GLU A 124 17.62 -1.35 -19.22
N LYS A 125 18.39 -2.39 -18.90
CA LYS A 125 18.54 -3.55 -19.78
C LYS A 125 17.26 -4.37 -19.95
N LEU A 126 16.47 -4.50 -18.88
CA LEU A 126 15.18 -5.18 -18.96
C LEU A 126 14.20 -4.37 -19.82
N LYS A 127 14.14 -3.04 -19.65
CA LYS A 127 13.36 -2.15 -20.50
C LYS A 127 13.72 -2.33 -21.98
N ASP A 128 15.01 -2.27 -22.31
CA ASP A 128 15.47 -2.45 -23.68
C ASP A 128 15.06 -3.83 -24.23
N TRP A 129 15.16 -4.88 -23.44
CA TRP A 129 14.71 -6.21 -23.81
C TRP A 129 13.20 -6.27 -24.06
N GLU A 130 12.39 -5.66 -23.20
CA GLU A 130 10.94 -5.60 -23.34
C GLU A 130 10.51 -4.92 -24.63
N GLU A 131 11.02 -3.70 -24.88
CA GLU A 131 10.69 -2.90 -26.06
C GLU A 131 11.19 -3.56 -27.37
N ASN A 132 12.33 -4.25 -27.34
CA ASN A 132 12.84 -5.00 -28.49
C ASN A 132 12.07 -6.32 -28.72
N THR A 133 11.56 -6.95 -27.67
CA THR A 133 10.80 -8.19 -27.77
C THR A 133 9.37 -7.95 -28.25
N VAL A 134 8.76 -6.81 -27.86
CA VAL A 134 7.38 -6.47 -28.22
C VAL A 134 7.36 -5.03 -28.73
N SER A 135 7.36 -4.85 -30.05
CA SER A 135 7.44 -3.54 -30.70
C SER A 135 6.35 -2.53 -30.32
N GLY A 136 5.20 -3.02 -29.82
CA GLY A 136 4.11 -2.17 -29.32
C GLY A 136 4.13 -2.00 -27.81
N LEU A 137 5.15 -2.46 -27.11
CA LEU A 137 5.35 -2.16 -25.70
C LEU A 137 6.20 -0.90 -25.58
N HIS A 138 5.73 0.06 -24.80
CA HIS A 138 6.42 1.32 -24.55
C HIS A 138 6.50 1.56 -23.05
N VAL A 139 7.71 1.75 -22.54
CA VAL A 139 7.92 2.19 -21.17
C VAL A 139 7.73 3.70 -21.10
N LEU A 140 6.75 4.14 -20.31
CA LEU A 140 6.37 5.56 -20.20
C LEU A 140 7.23 6.31 -19.20
N ASP A 141 7.43 5.68 -18.04
CA ASP A 141 8.23 6.25 -16.96
C ASP A 141 8.81 5.16 -16.06
N MET A 142 9.87 5.51 -15.35
CA MET A 142 10.51 4.67 -14.34
C MET A 142 10.95 5.52 -13.15
N ALA A 143 10.77 5.00 -11.95
CA ALA A 143 11.29 5.58 -10.72
C ALA A 143 12.07 4.54 -9.93
N LEU A 144 13.32 4.84 -9.61
CA LEU A 144 14.08 4.11 -8.60
C LEU A 144 13.86 4.79 -7.26
N HIS A 145 13.26 4.09 -6.33
CA HIS A 145 13.06 4.55 -4.96
C HIS A 145 14.11 3.96 -4.02
N VAL A 146 14.75 4.84 -3.28
CA VAL A 146 15.67 4.51 -2.19
C VAL A 146 15.21 5.12 -0.87
N ASP A 147 14.14 5.88 -0.89
CA ASP A 147 13.58 6.65 0.21
C ASP A 147 12.49 5.90 0.99
N GLU A 148 12.06 4.76 0.53
CA GLU A 148 11.08 3.94 1.25
C GLU A 148 11.75 2.96 2.22
N GLU A 149 10.98 2.53 3.23
CA GLU A 149 11.40 1.48 4.13
C GLU A 149 11.53 0.15 3.37
N GLY A 150 12.70 -0.47 3.41
CA GLY A 150 12.96 -1.74 2.73
C GLY A 150 14.15 -1.69 1.77
N ALA A 151 14.12 -2.54 0.74
CA ALA A 151 15.12 -2.58 -0.30
C ALA A 151 14.83 -1.55 -1.39
N PRO A 152 15.87 -0.98 -2.04
CA PRO A 152 15.68 -0.21 -3.26
C PRO A 152 14.86 -0.98 -4.29
N HIS A 153 13.93 -0.30 -4.93
CA HIS A 153 13.05 -0.91 -5.92
C HIS A 153 12.72 0.07 -7.04
N ILE A 154 12.26 -0.48 -8.14
CA ILE A 154 11.91 0.31 -9.33
C ILE A 154 10.44 0.12 -9.66
N HIS A 155 9.75 1.23 -9.83
CA HIS A 155 8.46 1.31 -10.50
C HIS A 155 8.70 1.62 -11.97
N MET A 156 8.15 0.82 -12.86
CA MET A 156 8.22 0.99 -14.31
C MET A 156 6.82 0.91 -14.89
N ARG A 157 6.35 1.96 -15.53
CA ARG A 157 5.01 2.01 -16.10
C ARG A 157 5.08 1.92 -17.62
N ARG A 158 4.20 1.11 -18.21
CA ARG A 158 4.25 0.76 -19.62
C ARG A 158 2.87 0.71 -20.27
N ALA A 159 2.81 1.05 -21.54
CA ALA A 159 1.65 0.97 -22.41
C ALA A 159 1.83 -0.14 -23.45
N TRP A 160 0.72 -0.73 -23.87
CA TRP A 160 0.66 -1.81 -24.86
C TRP A 160 -0.08 -1.32 -26.08
N ILE A 161 0.64 -0.77 -27.06
CA ILE A 161 0.09 -0.22 -28.27
C ILE A 161 -0.12 -1.31 -29.31
N TYR A 162 -1.31 -1.42 -29.81
CA TYR A 162 -1.67 -2.20 -30.99
C TYR A 162 -2.05 -1.27 -32.12
N ARG A 163 -1.41 -1.42 -33.25
CA ARG A 163 -1.74 -0.73 -34.49
C ARG A 163 -2.59 -1.66 -35.36
N ASP A 164 -3.79 -1.23 -35.74
CA ASP A 164 -4.67 -2.00 -36.60
C ASP A 164 -4.26 -1.88 -38.09
N GLU A 165 -5.03 -2.55 -38.98
CA GLU A 165 -4.81 -2.55 -40.43
C GLU A 165 -4.96 -1.16 -41.06
N ASN A 166 -5.65 -0.25 -40.43
CA ASN A 166 -5.81 1.15 -40.86
C ASN A 166 -4.73 2.07 -40.28
N GLY A 167 -3.80 1.52 -39.53
CA GLY A 167 -2.74 2.28 -38.86
C GLY A 167 -3.17 2.98 -37.58
N ILE A 168 -4.41 2.73 -37.08
CA ILE A 168 -4.92 3.35 -35.87
C ILE A 168 -4.37 2.63 -34.64
N GLU A 169 -3.80 3.40 -33.74
CA GLU A 169 -3.20 2.91 -32.51
C GLU A 169 -4.18 2.93 -31.33
N SER A 170 -4.12 1.87 -30.52
CA SER A 170 -4.96 1.73 -29.32
C SER A 170 -4.26 0.92 -28.24
N ILE A 171 -4.67 1.09 -26.98
CA ILE A 171 -4.20 0.22 -25.89
C ILE A 171 -4.89 -1.14 -26.00
N ALA A 172 -4.12 -2.19 -26.32
CA ALA A 172 -4.69 -3.54 -26.49
C ALA A 172 -3.67 -4.64 -26.20
N GLN A 173 -3.26 -4.84 -24.94
CA GLN A 173 -2.21 -5.79 -24.51
C GLN A 173 -2.28 -7.15 -25.20
N SER A 174 -3.45 -7.78 -25.27
CA SER A 174 -3.58 -9.11 -25.87
C SER A 174 -3.25 -9.11 -27.37
N LYS A 175 -3.71 -8.06 -28.10
CA LYS A 175 -3.45 -7.91 -29.54
C LYS A 175 -1.99 -7.55 -29.79
N THR A 176 -1.40 -6.69 -28.96
CA THR A 176 0.03 -6.32 -29.04
C THR A 176 0.92 -7.53 -28.87
N LEU A 177 0.67 -8.35 -27.85
CA LEU A 177 1.41 -9.60 -27.62
C LEU A 177 1.19 -10.62 -28.74
N GLN A 178 0.01 -10.67 -29.32
CA GLN A 178 -0.28 -11.53 -30.47
C GLN A 178 0.48 -11.07 -31.72
N ALA A 179 0.47 -9.78 -32.00
CA ALA A 179 1.20 -9.20 -33.13
C ALA A 179 2.73 -9.39 -33.01
N ALA A 180 3.25 -9.37 -31.77
CA ALA A 180 4.65 -9.69 -31.48
C ALA A 180 4.97 -11.20 -31.53
N GLY A 181 4.01 -12.05 -31.88
CA GLY A 181 4.25 -13.50 -31.98
C GLY A 181 4.39 -14.24 -30.66
N ILE A 182 4.05 -13.60 -29.51
CA ILE A 182 4.14 -14.26 -28.21
C ILE A 182 3.14 -15.43 -28.16
N PRO A 183 3.59 -16.68 -27.93
CA PRO A 183 2.70 -17.85 -27.95
C PRO A 183 1.79 -17.90 -26.72
N LEU A 184 0.74 -18.70 -26.78
CA LEU A 184 0.02 -19.13 -25.59
C LEU A 184 0.86 -20.16 -24.82
N PRO A 185 0.78 -20.24 -23.49
CA PRO A 185 1.44 -21.31 -22.71
C PRO A 185 1.06 -22.73 -23.18
N HIS A 186 -0.18 -22.89 -23.61
CA HIS A 186 -0.75 -24.12 -24.16
C HIS A 186 -1.47 -23.79 -25.47
N PRO A 187 -0.78 -23.83 -26.64
CA PRO A 187 -1.36 -23.43 -27.93
C PRO A 187 -2.57 -24.25 -28.36
N ASP A 188 -2.63 -25.50 -27.94
CA ASP A 188 -3.70 -26.48 -28.20
C ASP A 188 -4.94 -26.30 -27.32
N LYS A 189 -4.91 -25.38 -26.36
CA LYS A 189 -6.04 -25.05 -25.47
C LYS A 189 -6.62 -23.68 -25.77
N PRO A 190 -7.92 -23.49 -25.54
CA PRO A 190 -8.54 -22.18 -25.67
C PRO A 190 -7.85 -21.12 -24.79
N GLN A 191 -7.79 -19.89 -25.30
CA GLN A 191 -7.32 -18.75 -24.55
C GLN A 191 -8.26 -18.47 -23.35
N GLY A 192 -7.69 -18.18 -22.19
CA GLY A 192 -8.43 -17.93 -20.96
C GLY A 192 -7.56 -17.34 -19.86
N ARG A 193 -8.10 -17.27 -18.66
CA ARG A 193 -7.42 -16.68 -17.49
C ARG A 193 -6.05 -17.31 -17.23
N HIS A 194 -5.93 -18.62 -17.40
CA HIS A 194 -4.72 -19.39 -17.13
C HIS A 194 -3.95 -19.81 -18.38
N ASN A 195 -4.43 -19.41 -19.57
CA ASN A 195 -3.78 -19.69 -20.84
C ASN A 195 -3.85 -18.43 -21.72
N ASN A 196 -2.96 -17.50 -21.52
CA ASN A 196 -2.90 -16.24 -22.26
C ASN A 196 -1.46 -15.78 -22.51
N ARG A 197 -1.28 -14.98 -23.54
CA ARG A 197 0.03 -14.49 -23.98
C ARG A 197 0.77 -13.66 -22.93
N LYS A 198 0.04 -12.98 -22.03
CA LYS A 198 0.69 -12.25 -20.93
C LYS A 198 1.41 -13.18 -19.96
N GLN A 199 0.91 -14.38 -19.73
CA GLN A 199 1.61 -15.37 -18.91
C GLN A 199 2.91 -15.82 -19.56
N SER A 200 2.89 -16.10 -20.87
CA SER A 200 4.12 -16.43 -21.61
C SER A 200 5.11 -15.29 -21.59
N PHE A 201 4.65 -14.06 -21.88
CA PHE A 201 5.50 -12.87 -21.80
C PHE A 201 6.10 -12.70 -20.41
N SER A 202 5.29 -12.84 -19.35
CA SER A 202 5.79 -12.69 -17.97
C SER A 202 6.79 -13.81 -17.59
N ALA A 203 6.69 -14.98 -18.17
CA ALA A 203 7.71 -16.03 -17.99
C ALA A 203 9.01 -15.66 -18.71
N MET A 204 8.92 -15.18 -19.95
CA MET A 204 10.06 -14.70 -20.73
C MET A 204 10.74 -13.49 -20.06
N GLU A 205 9.96 -12.54 -19.56
CA GLU A 205 10.42 -11.35 -18.83
C GLU A 205 11.23 -11.72 -17.58
N ARG A 206 10.75 -12.71 -16.82
CA ARG A 206 11.50 -13.23 -15.66
C ARG A 206 12.78 -13.93 -16.04
N GLN A 207 12.75 -14.71 -17.11
CA GLN A 207 13.94 -15.38 -17.62
C GLN A 207 14.98 -14.35 -18.09
N ALA A 208 14.55 -13.36 -18.86
CA ALA A 208 15.42 -12.28 -19.31
C ALA A 208 16.03 -11.52 -18.12
N LEU A 209 15.22 -11.17 -17.12
CA LEU A 209 15.73 -10.54 -15.90
C LEU A 209 16.78 -11.40 -15.19
N TYR A 210 16.54 -12.70 -15.09
CA TYR A 210 17.50 -13.64 -14.50
C TYR A 210 18.83 -13.63 -15.27
N GLU A 211 18.78 -13.71 -16.59
CA GLU A 211 19.96 -13.72 -17.46
C GLU A 211 20.72 -12.37 -17.39
N ILE A 212 19.98 -11.24 -17.36
CA ILE A 212 20.58 -9.92 -17.17
C ILE A 212 21.31 -9.88 -15.82
N CYS A 213 20.68 -10.31 -14.74
CA CYS A 213 21.30 -10.36 -13.41
C CYS A 213 22.56 -11.23 -13.40
N ARG A 214 22.53 -12.37 -14.04
CA ARG A 214 23.70 -13.25 -14.19
C ARG A 214 24.82 -12.55 -14.96
N GLY A 215 24.49 -11.80 -16.01
CA GLY A 215 25.46 -10.99 -16.75
C GLY A 215 26.12 -9.90 -15.91
N TYR A 216 25.48 -9.45 -14.83
CA TYR A 216 26.07 -8.53 -13.83
C TYR A 216 26.83 -9.24 -12.71
N GLY A 217 27.07 -10.57 -12.81
CA GLY A 217 27.83 -11.34 -11.83
C GLY A 217 27.08 -11.63 -10.53
N ILE A 218 25.75 -11.57 -10.53
CA ILE A 218 24.94 -11.86 -9.35
C ILE A 218 24.75 -13.38 -9.25
N GLU A 219 25.73 -14.07 -8.67
CA GLU A 219 25.73 -15.52 -8.55
C GLU A 219 24.78 -16.04 -7.46
N SER A 220 24.51 -15.23 -6.44
CA SER A 220 23.65 -15.60 -5.31
C SER A 220 22.14 -15.59 -5.62
N LEU A 221 21.76 -15.40 -6.89
CA LEU A 221 20.37 -15.53 -7.30
C LEU A 221 19.91 -16.97 -7.15
N LEU A 222 18.79 -17.14 -6.47
CA LEU A 222 18.08 -18.43 -6.49
C LEU A 222 17.64 -18.69 -7.93
N GLU A 223 18.09 -19.81 -8.49
CA GLU A 223 17.65 -20.24 -9.82
C GLU A 223 16.14 -20.23 -9.88
N MET A 224 15.63 -19.61 -10.93
CA MET A 224 14.20 -19.75 -11.24
C MET A 224 13.98 -21.21 -11.64
N GLN A 225 13.41 -21.97 -10.74
CA GLN A 225 12.92 -23.29 -11.09
C GLN A 225 11.98 -23.16 -12.28
N PRO A 226 12.20 -23.89 -13.38
CA PRO A 226 11.24 -23.93 -14.47
C PRO A 226 9.87 -24.26 -13.86
N ARG A 227 8.84 -23.50 -14.18
CA ARG A 227 7.48 -23.88 -13.80
C ARG A 227 7.05 -25.10 -14.60
N GLU A 228 7.55 -26.27 -14.24
CA GLU A 228 7.13 -27.53 -14.85
C GLU A 228 5.66 -27.86 -14.57
N LYS A 229 5.07 -27.25 -13.54
CA LYS A 229 3.61 -27.34 -13.26
C LYS A 229 3.10 -25.97 -12.93
N SER A 230 1.99 -25.55 -13.54
CA SER A 230 1.19 -24.47 -12.96
C SER A 230 1.03 -24.80 -11.48
N ARG A 231 1.31 -23.84 -10.59
CA ARG A 231 1.05 -24.05 -9.17
C ARG A 231 -0.30 -24.72 -9.05
N SER A 232 -0.34 -25.92 -8.47
CA SER A 232 -1.60 -26.61 -8.21
C SER A 232 -2.48 -25.64 -7.42
N GLY A 233 -3.80 -25.76 -7.52
CA GLY A 233 -4.71 -24.95 -6.72
C GLY A 233 -4.30 -24.94 -5.24
N ARG A 234 -3.73 -26.06 -4.73
CA ARG A 234 -3.12 -26.19 -3.40
C ARG A 234 -1.96 -25.21 -3.14
N GLU A 235 -0.98 -25.07 -4.03
CA GLU A 235 0.14 -24.14 -3.81
C GLU A 235 -0.31 -22.66 -3.78
N LEU A 236 -1.36 -22.32 -4.54
CA LEU A 236 -1.96 -21.00 -4.49
C LEU A 236 -2.78 -20.81 -3.20
N GLU A 237 -3.46 -21.85 -2.73
CA GLU A 237 -4.18 -21.87 -1.46
C GLU A 237 -3.22 -21.76 -0.29
N ASP A 238 -2.13 -22.54 -0.28
CA ASP A 238 -1.07 -22.51 0.71
C ASP A 238 -0.40 -21.12 0.79
N TYR A 239 -0.12 -20.51 -0.37
CA TYR A 239 0.41 -19.15 -0.41
C TYR A 239 -0.59 -18.12 0.15
N LYS A 240 -1.87 -18.21 -0.23
CA LYS A 240 -2.91 -17.32 0.30
C LYS A 240 -3.13 -17.52 1.80
N ALA A 241 -3.06 -18.76 2.26
CA ALA A 241 -3.13 -19.12 3.67
C ALA A 241 -1.95 -18.51 4.45
N SER A 242 -0.73 -18.66 3.95
CA SER A 242 0.47 -18.05 4.55
C SER A 242 0.37 -16.53 4.60
N GLU A 243 -0.14 -15.87 3.57
CA GLU A 243 -0.35 -14.42 3.59
C GLU A 243 -1.49 -14.00 4.54
N ALA A 244 -2.55 -14.80 4.62
CA ALA A 244 -3.62 -14.56 5.58
C ALA A 244 -3.13 -14.71 7.03
N GLU A 245 -2.30 -15.72 7.30
CA GLU A 245 -1.67 -15.93 8.59
C GLU A 245 -0.73 -14.76 8.99
N LYS A 246 0.12 -14.30 8.07
CA LYS A 246 0.96 -13.12 8.30
C LYS A 246 0.15 -11.87 8.65
N ARG A 247 -0.96 -11.65 7.91
CA ARG A 247 -1.88 -10.53 8.19
C ARG A 247 -2.59 -10.69 9.53
N ALA A 248 -2.96 -11.92 9.91
CA ALA A 248 -3.54 -12.22 11.22
C ALA A 248 -2.54 -11.93 12.34
N GLN A 249 -1.30 -12.39 12.21
CA GLN A 249 -0.22 -12.12 13.17
C GLN A 249 0.07 -10.62 13.29
N ALA A 250 0.08 -9.90 12.16
CA ALA A 250 0.26 -8.45 12.18
C ALA A 250 -0.92 -7.74 12.85
N ALA A 251 -2.16 -8.21 12.64
CA ALA A 251 -3.35 -7.69 13.29
C ALA A 251 -3.33 -7.95 14.80
N GLU A 252 -2.94 -9.16 15.22
CA GLU A 252 -2.77 -9.52 16.63
C GLU A 252 -1.69 -8.65 17.32
N MET A 253 -0.55 -8.44 16.63
CA MET A 253 0.48 -7.53 17.16
C MET A 253 -0.03 -6.11 17.34
N ARG A 254 -0.78 -5.59 16.34
CA ARG A 254 -1.39 -4.25 16.43
C ARG A 254 -2.42 -4.17 17.57
N ALA A 255 -3.22 -5.23 17.76
CA ALA A 255 -4.17 -5.33 18.87
C ALA A 255 -3.45 -5.29 20.22
N LYS A 256 -2.41 -6.10 20.41
CA LYS A 256 -1.59 -6.11 21.63
C LYS A 256 -0.94 -4.75 21.91
N MET A 257 -0.45 -4.08 20.87
CA MET A 257 0.07 -2.72 21.03
C MET A 257 -1.02 -1.69 21.41
N ALA A 258 -2.23 -1.84 20.85
CA ALA A 258 -3.36 -0.99 21.22
C ALA A 258 -3.81 -1.23 22.67
N GLU A 259 -3.89 -2.48 23.10
CA GLU A 259 -4.19 -2.86 24.49
C GLU A 259 -3.14 -2.30 25.46
N GLU A 260 -1.87 -2.44 25.14
CA GLU A 260 -0.79 -1.89 25.98
C GLU A 260 -0.88 -0.36 26.09
N LYS A 261 -1.16 0.33 24.97
CA LYS A 261 -1.40 1.78 24.98
C LYS A 261 -2.61 2.15 25.84
N THR A 262 -3.70 1.36 25.76
CA THR A 262 -4.89 1.55 26.60
C THR A 262 -4.56 1.37 28.06
N ARG A 263 -3.84 0.30 28.42
CA ARG A 263 -3.40 0.04 29.80
C ARG A 263 -2.51 1.17 30.34
N GLN A 264 -1.61 1.70 29.50
CA GLN A 264 -0.77 2.85 29.89
C GLN A 264 -1.60 4.12 30.10
N ALA A 265 -2.59 4.34 29.24
CA ALA A 265 -3.53 5.46 29.38
C ALA A 265 -4.37 5.34 30.67
N GLU A 266 -4.88 4.14 30.95
CA GLU A 266 -5.65 3.84 32.17
C GLU A 266 -4.82 4.04 33.45
N ALA A 267 -3.59 3.53 33.44
CA ALA A 267 -2.66 3.73 34.55
C ALA A 267 -2.36 5.22 34.78
N SER A 268 -2.24 6.00 33.70
CA SER A 268 -2.05 7.44 33.76
C SER A 268 -3.29 8.13 34.33
N LEU A 269 -4.48 7.74 33.89
CA LEU A 269 -5.76 8.25 34.37
C LEU A 269 -5.96 7.94 35.86
N GLN A 270 -5.60 6.74 36.30
CA GLN A 270 -5.68 6.37 37.72
C GLN A 270 -4.73 7.21 38.56
N LYS A 271 -3.51 7.48 38.06
CA LYS A 271 -2.60 8.43 38.73
C LYS A 271 -3.22 9.84 38.87
N ILE A 272 -3.89 10.31 37.81
CA ILE A 272 -4.58 11.59 37.82
C ILE A 272 -5.74 11.59 38.84
N LYS A 273 -6.59 10.55 38.83
CA LYS A 273 -7.69 10.40 39.80
C LYS A 273 -7.16 10.39 41.23
N ASN A 274 -6.11 9.64 41.50
CA ASN A 274 -5.49 9.56 42.82
C ASN A 274 -4.90 10.92 43.24
N ALA A 275 -4.24 11.62 42.31
CA ALA A 275 -3.70 12.95 42.54
C ALA A 275 -4.85 13.98 42.81
N LYS A 276 -5.97 13.88 42.06
CA LYS A 276 -7.18 14.70 42.30
C LYS A 276 -7.76 14.47 43.69
N THR A 277 -7.94 13.18 44.06
CA THR A 277 -8.47 12.84 45.40
C THR A 277 -7.54 13.29 46.53
N TYR A 278 -6.24 13.12 46.33
CA TYR A 278 -5.25 13.59 47.29
C TYR A 278 -5.25 15.13 47.38
N ALA A 279 -5.35 15.81 46.24
CA ALA A 279 -5.44 17.27 46.19
C ALA A 279 -6.71 17.77 46.88
N GLN A 280 -7.86 17.12 46.61
CA GLN A 280 -9.14 17.46 47.26
C GLN A 280 -9.09 17.29 48.77
N ARG A 281 -8.56 16.15 49.25
CA ARG A 281 -8.38 15.92 50.73
C ARG A 281 -7.46 16.96 51.34
N ARG A 282 -6.40 17.33 50.64
CA ARG A 282 -5.47 18.36 51.12
C ARG A 282 -6.08 19.76 51.15
N THR A 283 -6.89 20.07 50.10
CA THR A 283 -7.63 21.33 50.04
C THR A 283 -8.66 21.42 51.16
N GLN A 284 -9.40 20.32 51.41
CA GLN A 284 -10.37 20.25 52.48
C GLN A 284 -9.69 20.42 53.86
N GLN A 285 -8.59 19.71 54.11
CA GLN A 285 -7.83 19.88 55.33
C GLN A 285 -7.22 21.28 55.46
N ALA A 286 -6.85 21.90 54.34
CA ALA A 286 -6.36 23.26 54.35
C ALA A 286 -7.46 24.29 54.57
N GLN A 287 -8.68 24.01 54.04
CA GLN A 287 -9.87 24.82 54.31
C GLN A 287 -10.32 24.73 55.78
N GLU A 288 -10.32 23.52 56.35
CA GLU A 288 -10.59 23.28 57.75
C GLU A 288 -9.58 24.03 58.66
N ARG A 289 -8.29 23.98 58.27
CA ARG A 289 -7.24 24.75 58.99
C ARG A 289 -7.29 26.26 58.72
N ALA A 290 -7.77 26.67 57.52
CA ALA A 290 -7.92 28.10 57.20
C ALA A 290 -9.13 28.71 57.87
N GLN A 291 -10.19 27.93 58.12
CA GLN A 291 -11.30 28.36 58.99
C GLN A 291 -10.83 28.57 60.42
N GLU A 292 -9.80 27.86 60.84
CA GLU A 292 -9.16 28.06 62.15
C GLU A 292 -8.14 29.21 62.19
N GLN A 293 -7.69 29.66 61.00
CA GLN A 293 -6.69 30.76 60.93
C GLN A 293 -7.05 31.75 59.79
N GLU A 294 -7.73 32.80 60.13
CA GLU A 294 -8.28 33.84 59.22
C GLU A 294 -7.30 34.64 58.34
N GLY A 295 -6.09 34.11 58.05
CA GLY A 295 -5.06 34.93 57.38
C GLY A 295 -4.34 34.41 56.14
N ARG A 296 -4.66 33.20 55.53
CA ARG A 296 -3.80 32.60 54.52
C ARG A 296 -4.43 32.26 53.14
N ASN A 297 -5.50 32.94 52.75
CA ASN A 297 -6.27 32.61 51.52
C ASN A 297 -5.54 32.80 50.16
N SER A 298 -4.47 33.57 50.09
CA SER A 298 -3.82 33.87 48.82
C SER A 298 -2.89 32.73 48.33
N THR A 299 -2.25 32.01 49.25
CA THR A 299 -1.28 30.95 48.90
C THR A 299 -1.98 29.65 48.48
N LEU A 300 -3.17 29.38 49.01
CA LEU A 300 -3.97 28.20 48.66
C LEU A 300 -4.58 28.31 47.26
N ARG A 301 -5.06 29.48 46.84
CA ARG A 301 -5.61 29.70 45.48
C ARG A 301 -4.56 29.55 44.41
N ALA A 302 -3.29 29.91 44.68
CA ALA A 302 -2.18 29.70 43.71
C ALA A 302 -1.86 28.21 43.52
N ALA A 303 -1.88 27.42 44.61
CA ALA A 303 -1.63 25.97 44.55
C ALA A 303 -2.76 25.22 43.82
N GLU A 304 -4.04 25.60 44.06
CA GLU A 304 -5.17 25.01 43.34
C GLU A 304 -5.08 25.26 41.82
N SER A 305 -4.66 26.48 41.43
CA SER A 305 -4.49 26.84 40.03
C SER A 305 -3.40 26.00 39.34
N GLU A 306 -2.29 25.72 40.02
CA GLU A 306 -1.21 24.91 39.47
C GLU A 306 -1.62 23.46 39.28
N ILE A 307 -2.32 22.87 40.26
CA ILE A 307 -2.82 21.50 40.21
C ILE A 307 -3.85 21.33 39.09
N ARG A 308 -4.79 22.26 38.97
CA ARG A 308 -5.79 22.23 37.89
C ARG A 308 -5.12 22.33 36.51
N GLY A 309 -4.14 23.25 36.36
CA GLY A 309 -3.40 23.37 35.09
C GLY A 309 -2.57 22.12 34.72
N LYS A 310 -2.08 21.39 35.71
CA LYS A 310 -1.43 20.07 35.48
C LYS A 310 -2.47 19.02 35.06
N MET A 311 -3.60 18.95 35.73
CA MET A 311 -4.66 18.00 35.42
C MET A 311 -5.28 18.23 34.03
N GLU A 312 -5.53 19.48 33.64
CA GLU A 312 -6.02 19.83 32.30
C GLU A 312 -5.04 19.36 31.21
N ARG A 313 -3.72 19.53 31.42
CA ARG A 313 -2.70 19.06 30.49
C ARG A 313 -2.68 17.53 30.39
N GLU A 314 -2.76 16.85 31.52
CA GLU A 314 -2.80 15.37 31.54
C GLU A 314 -4.11 14.81 30.97
N GLN A 315 -5.25 15.48 31.18
CA GLN A 315 -6.52 15.14 30.55
C GLN A 315 -6.46 15.25 29.01
N THR A 316 -5.80 16.31 28.52
CA THR A 316 -5.60 16.47 27.08
C THR A 316 -4.77 15.32 26.49
N THR A 317 -3.72 14.92 27.20
CA THR A 317 -2.88 13.78 26.79
C THR A 317 -3.67 12.47 26.81
N ALA A 318 -4.50 12.24 27.82
CA ALA A 318 -5.34 11.04 27.90
C ALA A 318 -6.40 10.97 26.77
N ARG A 319 -7.00 12.10 26.38
CA ARG A 319 -7.90 12.18 25.23
C ARG A 319 -7.18 11.83 23.91
N GLN A 320 -5.98 12.37 23.71
CA GLN A 320 -5.18 12.05 22.51
C GLN A 320 -4.83 10.56 22.42
N LEU A 321 -4.53 9.93 23.55
CA LEU A 321 -4.25 8.48 23.61
C LEU A 321 -5.51 7.64 23.30
N ALA A 322 -6.69 8.08 23.76
CA ALA A 322 -7.96 7.42 23.45
C ALA A 322 -8.29 7.47 21.95
N GLU A 323 -8.09 8.63 21.31
CA GLU A 323 -8.27 8.78 19.86
C GLU A 323 -7.30 7.89 19.05
N MET A 324 -6.06 7.77 19.49
CA MET A 324 -5.09 6.86 18.87
C MET A 324 -5.53 5.40 18.98
N ASN A 325 -6.07 5.01 20.13
CA ASN A 325 -6.55 3.65 20.36
C ASN A 325 -7.77 3.32 19.48
N GLU A 326 -8.69 4.26 19.30
CA GLU A 326 -9.85 4.08 18.42
C GLU A 326 -9.43 3.88 16.96
N LYS A 327 -8.44 4.62 16.48
CA LYS A 327 -7.86 4.43 15.13
C LYS A 327 -7.26 3.03 14.98
N ALA A 328 -6.51 2.57 15.98
CA ALA A 328 -5.93 1.22 15.95
C ALA A 328 -7.00 0.11 15.95
N ARG A 329 -8.14 0.33 16.63
CA ARG A 329 -9.28 -0.61 16.59
C ARG A 329 -9.96 -0.67 15.21
N GLN A 330 -10.08 0.48 14.54
CA GLN A 330 -10.63 0.53 13.18
C GLN A 330 -9.72 -0.21 12.19
N GLU A 331 -8.40 -0.02 12.26
CA GLU A 331 -7.44 -0.78 11.46
C GLU A 331 -7.54 -2.29 11.68
N LEU A 332 -7.71 -2.70 12.94
CA LEU A 332 -7.90 -4.11 13.29
C LEU A 332 -9.19 -4.68 12.67
N GLN A 333 -10.27 -3.91 12.70
CA GLN A 333 -11.55 -4.33 12.13
C GLN A 333 -11.48 -4.47 10.59
N GLU A 334 -10.77 -3.57 9.94
CA GLU A 334 -10.53 -3.65 8.49
C GLU A 334 -9.71 -4.90 8.13
N THR A 335 -8.62 -5.13 8.85
CA THR A 335 -7.78 -6.32 8.66
C THR A 335 -8.58 -7.60 8.88
N ARG A 336 -9.48 -7.62 9.86
CA ARG A 336 -10.37 -8.75 10.12
C ARG A 336 -11.33 -9.03 8.97
N LYS A 337 -11.95 -7.98 8.39
CA LYS A 337 -12.79 -8.12 7.19
C LYS A 337 -12.00 -8.68 6.00
N GLU A 338 -10.74 -8.30 5.89
CA GLU A 338 -9.87 -8.82 4.85
C GLU A 338 -9.55 -10.30 5.05
N LEU A 339 -9.32 -10.74 6.30
CA LEU A 339 -9.15 -12.15 6.65
C LEU A 339 -10.41 -12.98 6.35
N GLU A 340 -11.60 -12.48 6.70
CA GLU A 340 -12.87 -13.13 6.38
C GLU A 340 -13.07 -13.29 4.85
N ARG A 341 -12.62 -12.32 4.06
CA ARG A 341 -12.65 -12.41 2.59
C ARG A 341 -11.70 -13.48 2.04
N LEU A 342 -10.61 -13.74 2.72
CA LEU A 342 -9.63 -14.76 2.33
C LEU A 342 -9.99 -16.16 2.82
N ALA A 343 -10.85 -16.28 3.83
CA ALA A 343 -11.27 -17.54 4.41
C ALA A 343 -11.75 -18.62 3.40
N PRO A 344 -12.47 -18.29 2.32
CA PRO A 344 -12.89 -19.27 1.32
C PRO A 344 -11.75 -19.96 0.56
N TYR A 345 -10.56 -19.34 0.60
CA TYR A 345 -9.37 -19.87 -0.09
C TYR A 345 -8.51 -20.78 0.81
N LEU A 346 -8.88 -20.92 2.07
CA LEU A 346 -8.17 -21.74 3.04
C LEU A 346 -8.66 -23.19 2.97
N THR A 347 -7.78 -24.14 3.29
CA THR A 347 -8.18 -25.53 3.56
C THR A 347 -9.10 -25.60 4.79
N LYS A 348 -9.79 -26.74 4.97
CA LYS A 348 -10.66 -26.92 6.16
C LYS A 348 -9.90 -26.78 7.49
N ALA A 349 -8.60 -27.14 7.51
CA ALA A 349 -7.76 -26.99 8.69
C ALA A 349 -7.45 -25.51 8.96
N GLU A 350 -7.00 -24.81 7.93
CA GLU A 350 -6.69 -23.38 7.98
C GLU A 350 -7.93 -22.53 8.28
N GLN A 351 -9.10 -22.95 7.77
CA GLN A 351 -10.38 -22.29 8.11
C GLN A 351 -10.72 -22.42 9.60
N ARG A 352 -10.42 -23.57 10.22
CA ARG A 352 -10.59 -23.75 11.67
C ARG A 352 -9.62 -22.87 12.46
N GLU A 353 -8.35 -22.85 12.10
CA GLU A 353 -7.36 -21.99 12.76
C GLU A 353 -7.74 -20.51 12.65
N LEU A 354 -8.22 -20.08 11.48
CA LEU A 354 -8.68 -18.70 11.30
C LEU A 354 -9.91 -18.39 12.14
N GLN A 355 -10.85 -19.34 12.27
CA GLN A 355 -12.02 -19.20 13.15
C GLN A 355 -11.62 -19.13 14.61
N GLU A 356 -10.73 -20.00 15.07
CA GLU A 356 -10.23 -20.01 16.45
C GLU A 356 -9.51 -18.68 16.79
N GLN A 357 -8.71 -18.16 15.88
CA GLN A 357 -8.06 -16.84 16.03
C GLN A 357 -9.10 -15.70 16.11
N GLN A 358 -10.15 -15.76 15.29
CA GLN A 358 -11.24 -14.78 15.33
C GLN A 358 -12.05 -14.87 16.63
N GLU A 359 -12.25 -16.07 17.16
CA GLU A 359 -12.93 -16.28 18.44
C GLU A 359 -12.07 -15.79 19.62
N GLN A 360 -10.78 -16.07 19.61
CA GLN A 360 -9.85 -15.53 20.60
C GLN A 360 -9.83 -14.00 20.59
N GLN A 361 -9.79 -13.38 19.41
CA GLN A 361 -9.89 -11.93 19.29
C GLN A 361 -11.22 -11.37 19.79
N LYS A 362 -12.34 -12.13 19.62
CA LYS A 362 -13.65 -11.74 20.18
C LYS A 362 -13.65 -11.84 21.70
N GLN A 363 -13.05 -12.89 22.27
CA GLN A 363 -12.95 -13.06 23.73
C GLN A 363 -12.06 -11.97 24.35
N THR A 364 -10.90 -11.70 23.79
CA THR A 364 -10.01 -10.62 24.24
C THR A 364 -10.73 -9.25 24.21
N ARG A 365 -11.60 -9.04 23.21
CA ARG A 365 -12.39 -7.81 23.10
C ARG A 365 -13.55 -7.72 24.10
N GLN A 366 -14.07 -8.88 24.57
CA GLN A 366 -15.11 -8.92 25.61
C GLN A 366 -14.52 -8.76 27.02
N GLU A 367 -13.23 -9.04 27.19
CA GLU A 367 -12.50 -8.85 28.44
C GLU A 367 -11.92 -7.44 28.60
N GLU A 368 -11.92 -6.63 27.55
CA GLU A 368 -11.60 -5.20 27.68
C GLU A 368 -12.73 -4.51 28.46
N PRO A 369 -12.46 -3.91 29.61
CA PRO A 369 -13.46 -3.13 30.30
C PRO A 369 -13.88 -1.96 29.42
N GLU A 370 -15.16 -1.83 29.14
CA GLU A 370 -15.73 -0.59 28.61
C GLU A 370 -15.44 0.52 29.64
N TRP A 371 -14.45 1.33 29.33
CA TRP A 371 -14.19 2.53 30.09
C TRP A 371 -15.19 3.60 29.64
N ASP A 372 -16.22 3.74 30.44
CA ASP A 372 -17.15 4.85 30.30
C ASP A 372 -16.42 6.14 30.73
N TRP A 373 -16.06 6.96 29.76
CA TRP A 373 -15.38 8.24 29.96
C TRP A 373 -16.29 9.31 30.53
N ASP A 374 -17.61 9.04 30.58
CA ASP A 374 -18.62 10.00 31.02
C ASP A 374 -18.83 10.02 32.55
N ASP A 375 -18.40 8.96 33.28
CA ASP A 375 -18.67 8.88 34.72
C ASP A 375 -17.63 9.51 35.64
N GLY A 376 -16.66 10.24 35.11
CA GLY A 376 -15.51 10.76 35.89
C GLY A 376 -15.42 12.27 36.02
N PHE A 377 -16.18 13.04 35.30
CA PHE A 377 -16.11 14.51 35.34
C PHE A 377 -17.44 15.16 35.62
N GLY A 378 -18.10 14.76 36.71
CA GLY A 378 -19.06 15.60 37.39
C GLY A 378 -18.29 16.74 38.08
N LEU A 379 -18.40 17.92 37.55
CA LEU A 379 -18.04 19.13 38.23
C LEU A 379 -18.95 19.27 39.49
N GLU A 380 -18.42 19.03 40.66
CA GLU A 380 -18.75 19.68 41.90
C GLU A 380 -17.49 20.22 42.58
#